data_6547a6dadd632f45af0cbb37d8bb8de4
#
_entry.id   6547a6dadd632f45af0cbb37d8bb8de4
#
_cell.length_a   1.000
_cell.length_b   1.000
_cell.length_c   1.000
_cell.angle_alpha   90.00
_cell.angle_beta   90.00
_cell.angle_gamma   90.00
#
_symmetry.space_group_name_H-M   'P 1'
#
loop_
_entity.id
_entity.type
_entity.pdbx_description
1 polymer ?
#
loop_
_entity_poly.entity_id
_entity_poly.type
_entity_poly.pdbx_seq_one_letter_code
_entity_poly.pdbx_strand_id
1 'polypeptide(L)'
;MLFFLVVYKFIAHTIERIKTCSQSINRNEKYDFQTLPWLYSGKSLFMLFSMKFKTVGLIGKQAHQGANLSLKALIVYLTRRGCRVLVETKTALELNTNGFESADIKEIGKQADLAIVVGGDGNMLGAARILAEFNVAVVGVNRGNLGFLTDINPDDFEPQLDTIFDGDYKIEQRFLLEVEVYRNGKIQSKDSAVNEVVIHHGKVAHMMEFEVYLDDNFVFSQRSDGLIVATPTGSTAYSLSGGGPILTPNLDALTLVPMFPHTLSSRPIVVDANSTVKLKVSPENTDNLQVSCDSHIVLTVLPGDEIIICKNPAKLSLIHPKNYNYFNVLRTKLGWGSKLY
;
A
#
# COMPACT_ATOMS: atom_id res chain seq x y z
N MET A 1 -4.12 11.75 36.65
CA MET A 1 -3.68 13.07 37.10
C MET A 1 -2.37 13.00 37.90
N LEU A 2 -2.16 12.03 38.79
CA LEU A 2 -0.92 11.89 39.58
C LEU A 2 0.34 11.55 38.74
N PHE A 3 0.20 10.74 37.71
CA PHE A 3 1.28 10.32 36.81
C PHE A 3 1.85 11.49 35.98
N PHE A 4 0.99 12.40 35.52
CA PHE A 4 1.41 13.62 34.79
C PHE A 4 2.17 14.60 35.66
N LEU A 5 1.81 14.70 36.95
CA LEU A 5 2.51 15.59 37.90
C LEU A 5 3.91 15.07 38.24
N VAL A 6 4.09 13.77 38.34
CA VAL A 6 5.39 13.13 38.61
C VAL A 6 6.33 13.30 37.42
N VAL A 7 5.81 13.09 36.18
CA VAL A 7 6.58 13.28 34.94
C VAL A 7 6.94 14.73 34.74
N TYR A 8 6.03 15.67 35.01
CA TYR A 8 6.32 17.12 34.89
C TYR A 8 7.38 17.59 35.92
N LYS A 9 7.31 17.12 37.17
CA LYS A 9 8.34 17.43 38.19
C LYS A 9 9.70 16.83 37.83
N PHE A 10 9.73 15.63 37.25
CA PHE A 10 10.97 15.00 36.82
C PHE A 10 11.61 15.75 35.64
N ILE A 11 10.80 16.16 34.65
CA ILE A 11 11.26 16.98 33.53
C ILE A 11 11.75 18.34 33.96
N ALA A 12 11.01 19.04 34.83
CA ALA A 12 11.41 20.35 35.34
C ALA A 12 12.75 20.29 36.13
N HIS A 13 12.91 19.25 36.95
CA HIS A 13 14.16 19.05 37.73
C HIS A 13 15.36 18.69 36.83
N THR A 14 15.13 17.97 35.74
CA THR A 14 16.15 17.58 34.74
C THR A 14 16.58 18.82 33.93
N ILE A 15 15.64 19.68 33.51
CA ILE A 15 15.92 20.93 32.79
C ILE A 15 16.71 21.91 33.67
N GLU A 16 16.38 22.00 34.94
CA GLU A 16 17.09 22.89 35.90
C GLU A 16 18.53 22.41 36.13
N ARG A 17 18.76 21.10 36.23
CA ARG A 17 20.12 20.52 36.31
C ARG A 17 20.94 20.73 35.04
N ILE A 18 20.32 20.67 33.86
CA ILE A 18 20.99 20.94 32.57
C ILE A 18 21.39 22.41 32.48
N LYS A 19 20.53 23.33 32.92
CA LYS A 19 20.87 24.78 32.98
C LYS A 19 22.01 25.09 33.96
N THR A 20 22.03 24.42 35.11
CA THR A 20 23.12 24.60 36.11
C THR A 20 24.44 24.01 35.59
N CYS A 21 24.39 22.89 34.87
CA CYS A 21 25.56 22.28 34.25
C CYS A 21 26.12 23.14 33.09
N SER A 22 25.25 23.76 32.28
CA SER A 22 25.70 24.67 31.20
C SER A 22 26.36 25.97 31.68
N GLN A 23 26.05 26.41 32.90
CA GLN A 23 26.69 27.59 33.50
C GLN A 23 28.04 27.26 34.14
N SER A 24 28.33 25.99 34.46
CA SER A 24 29.62 25.54 35.01
C SER A 24 30.67 25.15 33.96
N ILE A 25 30.28 25.00 32.70
CA ILE A 25 31.17 24.59 31.59
C ILE A 25 32.13 25.68 31.10
N ASN A 26 32.02 26.89 31.65
CA ASN A 26 32.88 28.01 31.27
C ASN A 26 34.17 28.18 32.14
N ARG A 27 34.60 27.15 32.87
CA ARG A 27 35.90 27.13 33.56
C ARG A 27 36.65 25.83 33.29
N ASN A 28 37.75 25.97 32.56
CA ASN A 28 38.80 24.99 32.24
C ASN A 28 38.98 23.86 33.27
N GLU A 29 38.23 22.78 33.16
CA GLU A 29 38.61 21.48 33.76
C GLU A 29 38.29 20.36 32.76
N LYS A 30 39.33 19.56 32.45
CA LYS A 30 39.26 18.35 31.64
C LYS A 30 38.47 17.31 32.43
N TYR A 31 37.20 17.12 32.10
CA TYR A 31 36.42 15.94 32.55
C TYR A 31 36.46 14.84 31.52
N ASP A 32 36.85 13.65 31.99
CA ASP A 32 36.87 12.43 31.22
C ASP A 32 35.42 11.92 31.05
N PHE A 33 34.89 12.04 29.84
CA PHE A 33 33.49 11.70 29.49
C PHE A 33 33.20 10.18 29.48
N GLN A 34 34.17 9.34 29.84
CA GLN A 34 33.98 7.87 29.78
C GLN A 34 33.34 7.26 31.04
N THR A 35 33.07 8.06 32.11
CA THR A 35 32.63 7.51 33.41
C THR A 35 31.19 7.80 33.83
N LEU A 36 30.29 8.22 32.90
CA LEU A 36 28.90 8.55 33.25
C LEU A 36 27.91 7.62 32.55
N PRO A 37 27.52 6.48 33.18
CA PRO A 37 26.58 5.47 32.55
C PRO A 37 25.17 6.04 32.25
N TRP A 38 24.77 7.14 32.89
CA TRP A 38 23.43 7.71 32.71
C TRP A 38 23.30 8.70 31.55
N LEU A 39 24.37 9.09 30.87
CA LEU A 39 24.30 9.86 29.63
C LEU A 39 23.83 9.02 28.44
N TYR A 40 24.04 7.70 28.50
CA TYR A 40 23.54 6.78 27.48
C TYR A 40 22.00 6.60 27.54
N SER A 41 21.41 6.71 28.74
CA SER A 41 19.96 6.61 28.92
C SER A 41 19.20 7.84 28.42
N GLY A 42 19.80 9.02 28.48
CA GLY A 42 19.18 10.28 28.02
C GLY A 42 19.03 10.36 26.50
N LYS A 43 20.03 9.89 25.73
CA LYS A 43 19.92 9.82 24.26
C LYS A 43 18.86 8.81 23.82
N SER A 44 18.79 7.67 24.50
CA SER A 44 17.77 6.65 24.23
C SER A 44 16.35 7.16 24.53
N LEU A 45 16.17 7.91 25.64
CA LEU A 45 14.87 8.46 26.00
C LEU A 45 14.45 9.62 25.07
N PHE A 46 15.38 10.47 24.65
CA PHE A 46 15.10 11.56 23.69
C PHE A 46 14.79 11.03 22.30
N MET A 47 15.46 9.95 21.83
CA MET A 47 15.11 9.25 20.60
C MET A 47 13.69 8.68 20.65
N LEU A 48 13.28 8.05 21.75
CA LEU A 48 11.93 7.49 21.92
C LEU A 48 10.81 8.57 21.84
N PHE A 49 11.08 9.80 22.30
CA PHE A 49 10.11 10.90 22.21
C PHE A 49 10.05 11.58 20.84
N SER A 50 11.06 11.41 19.98
CA SER A 50 11.11 12.00 18.64
C SER A 50 10.77 11.00 17.52
N MET A 51 10.59 9.72 17.84
CA MET A 51 10.26 8.71 16.82
C MET A 51 8.88 8.95 16.22
N LYS A 52 8.84 9.16 14.91
CA LYS A 52 7.61 9.36 14.14
C LYS A 52 6.77 8.06 14.03
N PHE A 53 7.44 6.92 13.98
CA PHE A 53 6.82 5.60 13.91
C PHE A 53 7.25 4.77 15.12
N LYS A 54 6.34 4.57 16.09
CA LYS A 54 6.58 3.83 17.33
C LYS A 54 6.14 2.38 17.24
N THR A 55 5.03 2.14 16.58
CA THR A 55 4.47 0.82 16.35
C THR A 55 4.53 0.49 14.86
N VAL A 56 5.22 -0.58 14.50
CA VAL A 56 5.43 -1.00 13.12
C VAL A 56 4.80 -2.37 12.88
N GLY A 57 3.89 -2.45 11.90
CA GLY A 57 3.35 -3.69 11.39
C GLY A 57 4.30 -4.35 10.40
N LEU A 58 4.52 -5.66 10.51
CA LEU A 58 5.29 -6.44 9.53
C LEU A 58 4.39 -7.48 8.87
N ILE A 59 4.34 -7.44 7.54
CA ILE A 59 3.53 -8.32 6.71
C ILE A 59 4.44 -8.98 5.68
N GLY A 60 4.42 -10.32 5.61
CA GLY A 60 5.30 -11.09 4.74
C GLY A 60 4.58 -11.79 3.60
N LYS A 61 5.34 -12.17 2.57
CA LYS A 61 4.88 -13.08 1.53
C LYS A 61 4.91 -14.50 2.06
N GLN A 62 3.77 -15.18 2.01
CA GLN A 62 3.65 -16.59 2.43
C GLN A 62 4.50 -17.52 1.55
N ALA A 63 4.98 -18.62 2.16
CA ALA A 63 5.74 -19.69 1.51
C ALA A 63 6.99 -19.21 0.74
N HIS A 64 7.68 -18.15 1.24
CA HIS A 64 8.84 -17.58 0.56
C HIS A 64 10.04 -17.43 1.50
N GLN A 65 11.03 -18.35 1.42
CA GLN A 65 12.19 -18.37 2.31
C GLN A 65 12.96 -17.05 2.37
N GLY A 66 13.17 -16.39 1.22
CA GLY A 66 13.86 -15.11 1.17
C GLY A 66 13.11 -13.99 1.91
N ALA A 67 11.76 -14.00 1.88
CA ALA A 67 10.95 -13.07 2.64
C ALA A 67 11.12 -13.31 4.16
N ASN A 68 11.15 -14.56 4.59
CA ASN A 68 11.34 -14.92 6.00
C ASN A 68 12.70 -14.45 6.54
N LEU A 69 13.77 -14.51 5.74
CA LEU A 69 15.08 -13.97 6.13
C LEU A 69 15.04 -12.45 6.31
N SER A 70 14.42 -11.74 5.37
CA SER A 70 14.24 -10.28 5.48
C SER A 70 13.38 -9.88 6.68
N LEU A 71 12.30 -10.61 6.94
CA LEU A 71 11.41 -10.35 8.08
C LEU A 71 12.15 -10.52 9.41
N LYS A 72 12.98 -11.57 9.56
CA LYS A 72 13.82 -11.75 10.75
C LYS A 72 14.82 -10.61 10.93
N ALA A 73 15.47 -10.18 9.87
CA ALA A 73 16.39 -9.05 9.91
C ALA A 73 15.66 -7.73 10.27
N LEU A 74 14.48 -7.50 9.70
CA LEU A 74 13.63 -6.34 10.02
C LEU A 74 13.16 -6.34 11.49
N ILE A 75 12.77 -7.49 12.04
CA ILE A 75 12.39 -7.60 13.47
C ILE A 75 13.57 -7.16 14.35
N VAL A 76 14.78 -7.67 14.09
CA VAL A 76 15.98 -7.31 14.84
C VAL A 76 16.28 -5.81 14.72
N TYR A 77 16.23 -5.28 13.50
CA TYR A 77 16.47 -3.85 13.21
C TYR A 77 15.47 -2.96 13.95
N LEU A 78 14.18 -3.22 13.83
CA LEU A 78 13.12 -2.42 14.45
C LEU A 78 13.16 -2.48 15.98
N THR A 79 13.41 -3.68 16.54
CA THR A 79 13.56 -3.86 18.00
C THR A 79 14.77 -3.08 18.52
N ARG A 80 15.90 -3.11 17.80
CA ARG A 80 17.11 -2.32 18.14
C ARG A 80 16.84 -0.81 18.10
N ARG A 81 15.95 -0.34 17.22
CA ARG A 81 15.50 1.05 17.17
C ARG A 81 14.49 1.41 18.28
N GLY A 82 13.99 0.44 19.04
CA GLY A 82 13.00 0.65 20.10
C GLY A 82 11.56 0.69 19.61
N CYS A 83 11.28 0.22 18.40
CA CYS A 83 9.90 0.11 17.90
C CYS A 83 9.18 -1.09 18.54
N ARG A 84 7.89 -0.93 18.80
CA ARG A 84 6.98 -2.04 19.02
C ARG A 84 6.68 -2.69 17.68
N VAL A 85 6.91 -4.00 17.56
CA VAL A 85 6.74 -4.73 16.30
C VAL A 85 5.53 -5.65 16.39
N LEU A 86 4.57 -5.45 15.47
CA LEU A 86 3.40 -6.31 15.30
C LEU A 86 3.58 -7.13 14.02
N VAL A 87 3.74 -8.44 14.14
CA VAL A 87 3.87 -9.33 12.99
C VAL A 87 2.50 -9.88 12.61
N GLU A 88 2.14 -9.82 11.32
CA GLU A 88 0.88 -10.40 10.87
C GLU A 88 0.82 -11.90 11.19
N THR A 89 -0.33 -12.37 11.71
CA THR A 89 -0.51 -13.73 12.24
C THR A 89 -0.06 -14.82 11.26
N LYS A 90 -0.42 -14.71 9.98
CA LYS A 90 0.00 -15.70 8.95
C LYS A 90 1.51 -15.68 8.73
N THR A 91 2.10 -14.50 8.72
CA THR A 91 3.55 -14.30 8.63
C THR A 91 4.26 -14.86 9.86
N ALA A 92 3.72 -14.63 11.06
CA ALA A 92 4.25 -15.11 12.33
C ALA A 92 4.32 -16.66 12.39
N LEU A 93 3.28 -17.32 11.91
CA LEU A 93 3.24 -18.79 11.83
C LEU A 93 4.37 -19.36 10.96
N GLU A 94 4.72 -18.70 9.87
CA GLU A 94 5.79 -19.16 8.98
C GLU A 94 7.21 -18.86 9.51
N LEU A 95 7.37 -17.80 10.30
CA LEU A 95 8.66 -17.45 10.87
C LEU A 95 9.15 -18.46 11.90
N ASN A 96 8.23 -19.22 12.51
CA ASN A 96 8.51 -20.24 13.52
C ASN A 96 9.51 -19.76 14.60
N THR A 97 9.36 -18.50 15.04
CA THR A 97 10.20 -17.86 16.06
C THR A 97 9.31 -17.19 17.10
N ASN A 98 9.73 -17.21 18.36
CA ASN A 98 9.04 -16.56 19.48
C ASN A 98 9.68 -15.18 19.75
N GLY A 99 8.99 -14.34 20.54
CA GLY A 99 9.57 -13.08 21.03
C GLY A 99 9.09 -11.81 20.33
N PHE A 100 8.02 -11.90 19.54
CA PHE A 100 7.32 -10.73 18.97
C PHE A 100 5.81 -10.86 19.17
N GLU A 101 5.12 -9.73 19.12
CA GLU A 101 3.65 -9.69 19.15
C GLU A 101 3.11 -10.05 17.75
N SER A 102 2.04 -10.87 17.70
CA SER A 102 1.33 -11.17 16.45
C SER A 102 -0.10 -10.61 16.49
N ALA A 103 -0.57 -10.10 15.36
CA ALA A 103 -1.90 -9.55 15.20
C ALA A 103 -2.44 -9.82 13.80
N ASP A 104 -3.77 -9.84 13.61
CA ASP A 104 -4.31 -9.84 12.27
C ASP A 104 -4.08 -8.47 11.58
N ILE A 105 -4.22 -8.44 10.26
CA ILE A 105 -3.90 -7.23 9.48
C ILE A 105 -4.80 -6.03 9.83
N LYS A 106 -6.05 -6.26 10.23
CA LYS A 106 -6.97 -5.20 10.65
C LYS A 106 -6.56 -4.63 12.01
N GLU A 107 -6.10 -5.49 12.91
CA GLU A 107 -5.58 -5.07 14.20
C GLU A 107 -4.24 -4.31 14.05
N ILE A 108 -3.38 -4.74 13.13
CA ILE A 108 -2.20 -3.96 12.71
C ILE A 108 -2.64 -2.59 12.21
N GLY A 109 -3.67 -2.52 11.36
CA GLY A 109 -4.23 -1.27 10.86
C GLY A 109 -4.68 -0.30 11.96
N LYS A 110 -5.25 -0.81 13.04
CA LYS A 110 -5.69 0.02 14.19
C LYS A 110 -4.56 0.52 15.07
N GLN A 111 -3.44 -0.20 15.16
CA GLN A 111 -2.40 0.05 16.14
C GLN A 111 -1.09 0.56 15.57
N ALA A 112 -0.78 0.26 14.29
CA ALA A 112 0.50 0.62 13.70
C ALA A 112 0.52 2.05 13.16
N ASP A 113 1.65 2.71 13.33
CA ASP A 113 1.95 4.02 12.71
C ASP A 113 2.48 3.84 11.28
N LEU A 114 3.10 2.69 11.01
CA LEU A 114 3.71 2.30 9.75
C LEU A 114 3.53 0.79 9.55
N ALA A 115 3.28 0.37 8.33
CA ALA A 115 3.37 -1.04 7.95
C ALA A 115 4.49 -1.25 6.94
N ILE A 116 5.32 -2.29 7.16
CA ILE A 116 6.35 -2.72 6.22
C ILE A 116 5.89 -4.04 5.60
N VAL A 117 5.71 -4.04 4.29
CA VAL A 117 5.28 -5.22 3.53
C VAL A 117 6.48 -5.80 2.79
N VAL A 118 6.81 -7.05 3.11
CA VAL A 118 7.94 -7.78 2.51
C VAL A 118 7.42 -8.74 1.45
N GLY A 119 7.77 -8.48 0.20
CA GLY A 119 7.31 -9.31 -0.93
C GLY A 119 7.37 -8.56 -2.26
N GLY A 120 6.53 -8.93 -3.20
CA GLY A 120 6.32 -8.20 -4.46
C GLY A 120 5.03 -7.38 -4.43
N ASP A 121 4.73 -6.73 -5.56
CA ASP A 121 3.54 -5.87 -5.70
C ASP A 121 2.23 -6.59 -5.34
N GLY A 122 2.06 -7.87 -5.71
CA GLY A 122 0.84 -8.63 -5.36
C GLY A 122 0.63 -8.77 -3.84
N ASN A 123 1.70 -8.98 -3.06
CA ASN A 123 1.60 -9.03 -1.61
C ASN A 123 1.29 -7.64 -1.03
N MET A 124 1.87 -6.60 -1.63
CA MET A 124 1.60 -5.21 -1.28
C MET A 124 0.13 -4.86 -1.51
N LEU A 125 -0.47 -5.23 -2.66
CA LEU A 125 -1.88 -4.96 -2.96
C LEU A 125 -2.82 -5.52 -1.91
N GLY A 126 -2.61 -6.80 -1.51
CA GLY A 126 -3.44 -7.45 -0.50
C GLY A 126 -3.39 -6.76 0.86
N ALA A 127 -2.20 -6.32 1.28
CA ALA A 127 -2.02 -5.59 2.54
C ALA A 127 -2.54 -4.15 2.45
N ALA A 128 -2.16 -3.43 1.39
CA ALA A 128 -2.45 -2.02 1.18
C ALA A 128 -3.95 -1.73 1.15
N ARG A 129 -4.74 -2.59 0.52
CA ARG A 129 -6.19 -2.46 0.44
C ARG A 129 -6.85 -2.43 1.81
N ILE A 130 -6.43 -3.30 2.73
CA ILE A 130 -6.96 -3.34 4.10
C ILE A 130 -6.42 -2.17 4.92
N LEU A 131 -5.11 -1.88 4.83
CA LEU A 131 -4.47 -0.83 5.62
C LEU A 131 -4.91 0.58 5.24
N ALA A 132 -5.34 0.80 3.99
CA ALA A 132 -5.90 2.07 3.53
C ALA A 132 -7.14 2.49 4.34
N GLU A 133 -7.99 1.53 4.76
CA GLU A 133 -9.17 1.80 5.59
C GLU A 133 -8.81 2.42 6.96
N PHE A 134 -7.59 2.17 7.45
CA PHE A 134 -7.08 2.65 8.73
C PHE A 134 -6.11 3.84 8.58
N ASN A 135 -5.88 4.31 7.34
CA ASN A 135 -4.95 5.41 7.04
C ASN A 135 -3.50 5.14 7.53
N VAL A 136 -3.08 3.87 7.56
CA VAL A 136 -1.72 3.48 7.90
C VAL A 136 -0.82 3.66 6.70
N ALA A 137 0.32 4.33 6.90
CA ALA A 137 1.33 4.46 5.87
C ALA A 137 2.04 3.12 5.62
N VAL A 138 2.39 2.83 4.36
CA VAL A 138 2.96 1.55 3.96
C VAL A 138 4.30 1.74 3.25
N VAL A 139 5.25 0.90 3.57
CA VAL A 139 6.57 0.77 2.92
C VAL A 139 6.71 -0.62 2.33
N GLY A 140 7.19 -0.71 1.10
CA GLY A 140 7.40 -1.97 0.41
C GLY A 140 8.87 -2.39 0.37
N VAL A 141 9.21 -3.53 0.97
CA VAL A 141 10.52 -4.18 0.83
C VAL A 141 10.41 -5.27 -0.22
N ASN A 142 11.10 -5.09 -1.32
CA ASN A 142 10.99 -5.98 -2.47
C ASN A 142 11.69 -7.33 -2.23
N ARG A 143 11.00 -8.42 -2.47
CA ARG A 143 11.58 -9.78 -2.58
C ARG A 143 11.15 -10.42 -3.89
N GLY A 144 11.92 -10.15 -4.92
CA GLY A 144 11.69 -10.60 -6.28
C GLY A 144 12.18 -9.58 -7.31
N ASN A 145 11.50 -9.48 -8.44
CA ASN A 145 11.78 -8.44 -9.42
C ASN A 145 11.29 -7.09 -8.89
N LEU A 146 12.02 -6.02 -9.18
CA LEU A 146 11.66 -4.65 -8.80
C LEU A 146 10.17 -4.39 -9.02
N GLY A 147 9.46 -3.91 -7.99
CA GLY A 147 8.03 -3.60 -8.05
C GLY A 147 7.76 -2.13 -8.39
N PHE A 148 6.50 -1.81 -8.68
CA PHE A 148 6.01 -0.43 -8.74
C PHE A 148 5.61 0.10 -7.36
N LEU A 149 5.32 -0.81 -6.42
CA LEU A 149 4.86 -0.52 -5.06
C LEU A 149 5.89 -0.94 -4.00
N THR A 150 6.89 -1.75 -4.37
CA THR A 150 7.91 -2.28 -3.48
C THR A 150 9.28 -1.92 -4.03
N ASP A 151 9.91 -0.90 -3.46
CA ASP A 151 11.12 -0.27 -3.98
C ASP A 151 12.34 -0.34 -3.05
N ILE A 152 12.17 -0.73 -1.78
CA ILE A 152 13.29 -0.92 -0.87
C ILE A 152 13.99 -2.25 -1.16
N ASN A 153 15.31 -2.16 -1.37
CA ASN A 153 16.13 -3.34 -1.58
C ASN A 153 16.28 -4.13 -0.25
N PRO A 154 15.94 -5.41 -0.23
CA PRO A 154 16.01 -6.23 0.98
C PRO A 154 17.44 -6.49 1.49
N ASP A 155 18.44 -6.36 0.62
CA ASP A 155 19.84 -6.59 0.99
C ASP A 155 20.54 -5.32 1.50
N ASP A 156 19.90 -4.15 1.35
CA ASP A 156 20.38 -2.84 1.80
C ASP A 156 19.22 -1.98 2.34
N PHE A 157 18.36 -2.57 3.17
CA PHE A 157 17.17 -1.86 3.68
C PHE A 157 17.49 -0.93 4.85
N GLU A 158 18.51 -1.22 5.68
CA GLU A 158 18.78 -0.44 6.90
C GLU A 158 19.04 1.04 6.61
N PRO A 159 19.96 1.45 5.71
CA PRO A 159 20.17 2.87 5.41
C PRO A 159 18.93 3.55 4.83
N GLN A 160 18.14 2.83 4.03
CA GLN A 160 16.93 3.38 3.42
C GLN A 160 15.82 3.58 4.47
N LEU A 161 15.64 2.63 5.38
CA LEU A 161 14.71 2.77 6.49
C LEU A 161 15.19 3.81 7.51
N ASP A 162 16.49 3.94 7.75
CA ASP A 162 17.03 4.99 8.62
C ASP A 162 16.58 6.37 8.15
N THR A 163 16.70 6.68 6.85
CA THR A 163 16.22 7.96 6.30
C THR A 163 14.72 8.14 6.51
N ILE A 164 13.92 7.08 6.34
CA ILE A 164 12.47 7.11 6.55
C ILE A 164 12.13 7.38 8.03
N PHE A 165 12.78 6.69 8.95
CA PHE A 165 12.56 6.89 10.39
C PHE A 165 13.04 8.26 10.89
N ASP A 166 14.04 8.84 10.24
CA ASP A 166 14.55 10.19 10.50
C ASP A 166 13.68 11.28 9.86
N GLY A 167 12.62 10.88 9.12
CA GLY A 167 11.65 11.80 8.53
C GLY A 167 11.99 12.29 7.12
N ASP A 168 13.05 11.78 6.50
CA ASP A 168 13.50 12.16 5.16
C ASP A 168 12.98 11.15 4.11
N TYR A 169 11.71 11.30 3.73
CA TYR A 169 11.00 10.43 2.79
C TYR A 169 9.98 11.19 1.96
N LYS A 170 9.46 10.56 0.91
CA LYS A 170 8.32 11.01 0.12
C LYS A 170 7.08 10.22 0.49
N ILE A 171 5.93 10.88 0.53
CA ILE A 171 4.62 10.22 0.61
C ILE A 171 3.93 10.38 -0.73
N GLU A 172 3.47 9.26 -1.29
CA GLU A 172 2.58 9.25 -2.43
C GLU A 172 1.19 8.76 -2.00
N GLN A 173 0.17 9.55 -2.30
CA GLN A 173 -1.22 9.17 -2.06
C GLN A 173 -1.78 8.47 -3.30
N ARG A 174 -2.28 7.25 -3.12
CA ARG A 174 -2.96 6.48 -4.16
C ARG A 174 -4.42 6.32 -3.77
N PHE A 175 -5.34 6.63 -4.67
CA PHE A 175 -6.73 6.29 -4.44
C PHE A 175 -7.01 4.83 -4.84
N LEU A 176 -8.06 4.28 -4.25
CA LEU A 176 -8.57 2.96 -4.56
C LEU A 176 -9.89 3.11 -5.31
N LEU A 177 -10.30 2.04 -5.99
CA LEU A 177 -11.66 1.87 -6.48
C LEU A 177 -12.50 1.16 -5.44
N GLU A 178 -13.76 1.51 -5.38
CA GLU A 178 -14.82 0.77 -4.72
C GLU A 178 -15.73 0.18 -5.79
N VAL A 179 -16.13 -1.07 -5.63
CA VAL A 179 -17.07 -1.73 -6.52
C VAL A 179 -18.22 -2.32 -5.74
N GLU A 180 -19.42 -2.10 -6.23
CA GLU A 180 -20.67 -2.63 -5.69
C GLU A 180 -21.45 -3.35 -6.78
N VAL A 181 -21.95 -4.55 -6.48
CA VAL A 181 -22.82 -5.32 -7.36
C VAL A 181 -24.26 -5.18 -6.86
N TYR A 182 -25.15 -4.71 -7.70
CA TYR A 182 -26.56 -4.51 -7.41
C TYR A 182 -27.44 -5.50 -8.16
N ARG A 183 -28.42 -6.05 -7.47
CA ARG A 183 -29.49 -6.87 -8.02
C ARG A 183 -30.84 -6.41 -7.51
N ASN A 184 -31.75 -6.08 -8.43
CA ASN A 184 -33.07 -5.56 -8.09
C ASN A 184 -33.00 -4.35 -7.10
N GLY A 185 -32.04 -3.44 -7.33
CA GLY A 185 -31.81 -2.24 -6.52
C GLY A 185 -31.20 -2.47 -5.14
N LYS A 186 -30.72 -3.70 -4.83
CA LYS A 186 -30.10 -4.03 -3.55
C LYS A 186 -28.64 -4.47 -3.76
N ILE A 187 -27.74 -3.97 -2.90
CA ILE A 187 -26.33 -4.40 -2.88
C ILE A 187 -26.26 -5.88 -2.52
N GLN A 188 -25.60 -6.66 -3.36
CA GLN A 188 -25.34 -8.07 -3.16
C GLN A 188 -23.93 -8.31 -2.61
N SER A 189 -22.95 -7.56 -3.12
CA SER A 189 -21.55 -7.65 -2.72
C SER A 189 -20.85 -6.33 -2.96
N LYS A 190 -19.75 -6.12 -2.22
CA LYS A 190 -18.96 -4.90 -2.27
C LYS A 190 -17.51 -5.25 -1.94
N ASP A 191 -16.56 -4.63 -2.64
CA ASP A 191 -15.13 -4.72 -2.34
C ASP A 191 -14.39 -3.50 -2.90
N SER A 192 -13.04 -3.50 -2.78
CA SER A 192 -12.18 -2.43 -3.26
C SER A 192 -10.97 -2.96 -4.01
N ALA A 193 -10.36 -2.12 -4.86
CA ALA A 193 -9.16 -2.44 -5.61
C ALA A 193 -8.17 -1.27 -5.60
N VAL A 194 -6.89 -1.58 -5.52
CA VAL A 194 -5.79 -0.60 -5.66
C VAL A 194 -5.43 -0.42 -7.13
N ASN A 195 -5.34 -1.52 -7.89
CA ASN A 195 -5.02 -1.49 -9.32
C ASN A 195 -6.27 -1.37 -10.18
N GLU A 196 -7.09 -2.40 -10.21
CA GLU A 196 -8.20 -2.48 -11.15
C GLU A 196 -9.37 -3.34 -10.67
N VAL A 197 -10.54 -3.00 -11.16
CA VAL A 197 -11.75 -3.81 -11.15
C VAL A 197 -11.95 -4.38 -12.56
N VAL A 198 -12.07 -5.69 -12.68
CA VAL A 198 -12.27 -6.37 -13.97
C VAL A 198 -13.57 -7.11 -13.96
N ILE A 199 -14.47 -6.78 -14.90
CA ILE A 199 -15.63 -7.64 -15.20
C ILE A 199 -15.25 -8.61 -16.31
N HIS A 200 -15.50 -9.90 -16.12
CA HIS A 200 -15.17 -10.95 -17.08
C HIS A 200 -16.06 -12.19 -16.91
N HIS A 201 -16.04 -13.05 -17.89
CA HIS A 201 -16.88 -14.24 -17.92
C HIS A 201 -16.42 -15.36 -16.97
N GLY A 202 -15.20 -15.34 -16.49
CA GLY A 202 -14.61 -16.43 -15.69
C GLY A 202 -14.23 -17.68 -16.51
N LYS A 203 -14.66 -17.78 -17.77
CA LYS A 203 -14.30 -18.84 -18.72
C LYS A 203 -13.59 -18.21 -19.93
N VAL A 204 -12.65 -18.93 -20.51
CA VAL A 204 -11.89 -18.47 -21.69
C VAL A 204 -12.78 -18.49 -22.94
N ALA A 205 -12.64 -17.48 -23.81
CA ALA A 205 -13.30 -17.35 -25.10
C ALA A 205 -14.85 -17.30 -25.04
N HIS A 206 -15.41 -16.78 -23.97
CA HIS A 206 -16.82 -16.49 -23.83
C HIS A 206 -17.05 -14.99 -23.74
N MET A 207 -17.79 -14.46 -24.70
CA MET A 207 -18.13 -13.04 -24.73
C MET A 207 -19.34 -12.76 -23.85
N MET A 208 -19.29 -11.61 -23.19
CA MET A 208 -20.39 -11.04 -22.44
C MET A 208 -20.88 -9.76 -23.10
N GLU A 209 -22.14 -9.43 -22.89
CA GLU A 209 -22.75 -8.20 -23.36
C GLU A 209 -23.10 -7.29 -22.17
N PHE A 210 -22.73 -6.03 -22.28
CA PHE A 210 -22.97 -5.02 -21.25
C PHE A 210 -23.00 -3.62 -21.82
N GLU A 211 -23.66 -2.70 -21.09
CA GLU A 211 -23.65 -1.28 -21.35
C GLU A 211 -22.80 -0.54 -20.32
N VAL A 212 -22.13 0.50 -20.75
CA VAL A 212 -21.31 1.37 -19.89
C VAL A 212 -21.91 2.77 -19.83
N TYR A 213 -22.02 3.27 -18.62
CA TYR A 213 -22.47 4.62 -18.32
C TYR A 213 -21.43 5.34 -17.47
N LEU A 214 -21.25 6.65 -17.70
CA LEU A 214 -20.47 7.55 -16.86
C LEU A 214 -21.38 8.65 -16.33
N ASP A 215 -21.51 8.77 -15.03
CA ASP A 215 -22.40 9.73 -14.38
C ASP A 215 -23.83 9.71 -14.98
N ASP A 216 -24.39 8.49 -15.14
CA ASP A 216 -25.65 8.16 -15.78
C ASP A 216 -25.76 8.46 -17.30
N ASN A 217 -24.70 9.01 -17.92
CA ASN A 217 -24.66 9.18 -19.37
C ASN A 217 -24.22 7.89 -20.05
N PHE A 218 -25.01 7.41 -21.01
CA PHE A 218 -24.65 6.26 -21.83
C PHE A 218 -23.39 6.55 -22.65
N VAL A 219 -22.39 5.64 -22.57
CA VAL A 219 -21.13 5.78 -23.30
C VAL A 219 -21.10 4.82 -24.48
N PHE A 220 -21.25 3.53 -24.22
CA PHE A 220 -21.32 2.51 -25.25
C PHE A 220 -21.98 1.20 -24.74
N SER A 221 -22.48 0.41 -25.69
CA SER A 221 -22.78 -1.02 -25.49
C SER A 221 -21.71 -1.85 -26.17
N GLN A 222 -21.33 -2.94 -25.55
CA GLN A 222 -20.23 -3.76 -26.04
C GLN A 222 -20.45 -5.25 -25.81
N ARG A 223 -19.94 -6.05 -26.77
CA ARG A 223 -19.77 -7.49 -26.66
C ARG A 223 -18.28 -7.80 -26.70
N SER A 224 -17.75 -8.35 -25.59
CA SER A 224 -16.32 -8.59 -25.40
C SER A 224 -16.08 -9.66 -24.33
N ASP A 225 -14.82 -10.08 -24.12
CA ASP A 225 -14.45 -10.97 -23.03
C ASP A 225 -14.56 -10.27 -21.66
N GLY A 226 -14.58 -8.94 -21.62
CA GLY A 226 -14.72 -8.15 -20.41
C GLY A 226 -14.32 -6.69 -20.54
N LEU A 227 -14.28 -6.02 -19.39
CA LEU A 227 -13.81 -4.65 -19.25
C LEU A 227 -12.92 -4.51 -18.01
N ILE A 228 -11.79 -3.84 -18.16
CA ILE A 228 -10.92 -3.43 -17.08
C ILE A 228 -11.18 -1.96 -16.75
N VAL A 229 -11.49 -1.65 -15.50
CA VAL A 229 -11.52 -0.28 -14.97
C VAL A 229 -10.35 -0.12 -14.02
N ALA A 230 -9.34 0.65 -14.41
CA ALA A 230 -8.07 0.74 -13.69
C ALA A 230 -7.77 2.14 -13.17
N THR A 231 -7.14 2.18 -11.99
CA THR A 231 -6.51 3.38 -11.42
C THR A 231 -5.20 3.70 -12.15
N PRO A 232 -4.57 4.85 -11.91
CA PRO A 232 -3.21 5.11 -12.38
C PRO A 232 -2.19 4.08 -11.87
N THR A 233 -2.37 3.56 -10.65
CA THR A 233 -1.55 2.47 -10.11
C THR A 233 -1.68 1.21 -10.97
N GLY A 234 -2.91 0.81 -11.30
CA GLY A 234 -3.21 -0.34 -12.13
C GLY A 234 -2.90 -0.17 -13.62
N SER A 235 -2.64 1.08 -14.07
CA SER A 235 -2.30 1.34 -15.48
C SER A 235 -1.03 0.61 -15.95
N THR A 236 -0.19 0.17 -15.02
CA THR A 236 1.01 -0.64 -15.28
C THR A 236 0.84 -2.12 -14.98
N ALA A 237 -0.39 -2.55 -14.62
CA ALA A 237 -0.77 -3.94 -14.31
C ALA A 237 -1.57 -4.57 -15.47
N TYR A 238 -2.72 -5.14 -15.18
CA TYR A 238 -3.52 -5.84 -16.19
C TYR A 238 -4.07 -4.92 -17.29
N SER A 239 -4.35 -3.66 -16.94
CA SER A 239 -4.71 -2.61 -17.90
C SER A 239 -3.65 -2.45 -19.01
N LEU A 240 -2.35 -2.48 -18.67
CA LEU A 240 -1.26 -2.39 -19.65
C LEU A 240 -1.29 -3.60 -20.62
N SER A 241 -1.51 -4.81 -20.10
CA SER A 241 -1.65 -6.02 -20.90
C SER A 241 -2.85 -5.95 -21.86
N GLY A 242 -3.92 -5.28 -21.44
CA GLY A 242 -5.10 -5.01 -22.27
C GLY A 242 -4.92 -3.88 -23.29
N GLY A 243 -3.73 -3.26 -23.38
CA GLY A 243 -3.44 -2.15 -24.29
C GLY A 243 -3.87 -0.78 -23.77
N GLY A 244 -4.13 -0.65 -22.49
CA GLY A 244 -4.41 0.62 -21.82
C GLY A 244 -3.19 1.54 -21.77
N PRO A 245 -3.37 2.86 -21.69
CA PRO A 245 -2.28 3.83 -21.54
C PRO A 245 -1.67 3.77 -20.13
N ILE A 246 -0.39 4.06 -20.03
CA ILE A 246 0.28 4.27 -18.74
C ILE A 246 -0.10 5.65 -18.21
N LEU A 247 -0.65 5.68 -17.00
CA LEU A 247 -0.95 6.90 -16.27
C LEU A 247 0.10 7.12 -15.18
N THR A 248 0.55 8.36 -15.00
CA THR A 248 1.40 8.68 -13.86
C THR A 248 0.58 8.65 -12.56
N PRO A 249 1.17 8.20 -11.44
CA PRO A 249 0.43 7.92 -10.20
C PRO A 249 -0.34 9.08 -9.58
N ASN A 250 0.06 10.32 -9.92
CA ASN A 250 -0.54 11.55 -9.40
C ASN A 250 -1.74 12.04 -10.22
N LEU A 251 -2.10 11.37 -11.31
CA LEU A 251 -3.28 11.71 -12.10
C LEU A 251 -4.56 11.28 -11.39
N ASP A 252 -5.57 12.12 -11.46
CA ASP A 252 -6.90 11.83 -10.97
C ASP A 252 -7.79 11.35 -12.13
N ALA A 253 -7.47 10.18 -12.67
CA ALA A 253 -8.09 9.61 -13.86
C ALA A 253 -8.28 8.10 -13.73
N LEU A 254 -9.24 7.54 -14.48
CA LEU A 254 -9.46 6.11 -14.65
C LEU A 254 -9.24 5.74 -16.12
N THR A 255 -8.79 4.50 -16.36
CA THR A 255 -8.80 3.89 -17.68
C THR A 255 -9.87 2.82 -17.77
N LEU A 256 -10.69 2.87 -18.81
CA LEU A 256 -11.61 1.82 -19.20
C LEU A 256 -11.02 1.09 -20.40
N VAL A 257 -10.63 -0.18 -20.22
CA VAL A 257 -9.92 -0.96 -21.22
C VAL A 257 -10.76 -2.18 -21.60
N PRO A 258 -11.40 -2.17 -22.77
CA PRO A 258 -12.14 -3.32 -23.29
C PRO A 258 -11.23 -4.52 -23.56
N MET A 259 -11.68 -5.71 -23.16
CA MET A 259 -10.92 -6.96 -23.37
C MET A 259 -11.46 -7.68 -24.59
N PHE A 260 -10.63 -7.81 -25.64
CA PHE A 260 -10.98 -8.52 -26.89
C PHE A 260 -12.36 -8.15 -27.43
N PRO A 261 -12.64 -6.87 -27.70
CA PRO A 261 -13.95 -6.42 -28.18
C PRO A 261 -14.26 -6.95 -29.57
N HIS A 262 -15.51 -7.30 -29.81
CA HIS A 262 -15.99 -7.78 -31.13
C HIS A 262 -16.18 -6.65 -32.15
N THR A 263 -15.66 -5.46 -31.88
CA THR A 263 -15.72 -4.31 -32.76
C THR A 263 -14.32 -3.76 -33.01
N LEU A 264 -14.03 -3.40 -34.27
CA LEU A 264 -12.73 -2.85 -34.65
C LEU A 264 -12.51 -1.39 -34.15
N SER A 265 -13.56 -0.67 -33.81
CA SER A 265 -13.53 0.73 -33.36
C SER A 265 -13.32 0.91 -31.87
N SER A 266 -13.47 -0.16 -31.08
CA SER A 266 -13.29 -0.08 -29.62
C SER A 266 -11.85 0.28 -29.26
N ARG A 267 -11.69 1.23 -28.36
CA ARG A 267 -10.39 1.71 -27.84
C ARG A 267 -10.49 1.95 -26.33
N PRO A 268 -9.38 1.80 -25.60
CA PRO A 268 -9.31 2.28 -24.24
C PRO A 268 -9.61 3.77 -24.16
N ILE A 269 -10.38 4.16 -23.15
CA ILE A 269 -10.66 5.58 -22.87
C ILE A 269 -10.18 5.94 -21.47
N VAL A 270 -9.82 7.20 -21.29
CA VAL A 270 -9.44 7.78 -20.01
C VAL A 270 -10.51 8.77 -19.60
N VAL A 271 -10.95 8.67 -18.35
CA VAL A 271 -12.04 9.48 -17.79
C VAL A 271 -11.62 10.08 -16.45
N ASP A 272 -12.36 11.05 -15.94
CA ASP A 272 -12.15 11.62 -14.60
C ASP A 272 -12.36 10.53 -13.53
N ALA A 273 -11.45 10.45 -12.55
CA ALA A 273 -11.56 9.48 -11.46
C ALA A 273 -12.74 9.75 -10.51
N ASN A 274 -13.30 10.96 -10.54
CA ASN A 274 -14.47 11.31 -9.72
C ASN A 274 -15.80 10.91 -10.38
N SER A 275 -15.75 10.44 -11.65
CA SER A 275 -16.94 9.90 -12.31
C SER A 275 -17.33 8.53 -11.75
N THR A 276 -18.61 8.28 -11.70
CA THR A 276 -19.16 6.95 -11.40
C THR A 276 -19.28 6.14 -12.68
N VAL A 277 -18.58 5.01 -12.73
CA VAL A 277 -18.72 4.03 -13.82
C VAL A 277 -19.81 3.04 -13.45
N LYS A 278 -20.88 2.99 -14.24
CA LYS A 278 -21.97 2.03 -14.09
C LYS A 278 -21.95 1.07 -15.27
N LEU A 279 -21.95 -0.23 -14.99
CA LEU A 279 -22.08 -1.28 -15.97
C LEU A 279 -23.44 -1.96 -15.78
N LYS A 280 -24.23 -2.04 -16.86
CA LYS A 280 -25.45 -2.83 -16.89
C LYS A 280 -25.19 -4.12 -17.65
N VAL A 281 -25.28 -5.22 -16.94
CA VAL A 281 -25.09 -6.56 -17.51
C VAL A 281 -26.34 -6.94 -18.27
N SER A 282 -26.19 -7.31 -19.57
CA SER A 282 -27.31 -7.73 -20.38
C SER A 282 -27.98 -8.97 -19.76
N PRO A 283 -29.33 -8.99 -19.66
CA PRO A 283 -30.06 -10.18 -19.22
C PRO A 283 -29.95 -11.34 -20.21
N GLU A 284 -29.51 -11.10 -21.45
CA GLU A 284 -29.31 -12.11 -22.49
C GLU A 284 -28.03 -12.95 -22.27
N ASN A 285 -27.15 -12.56 -21.33
CA ASN A 285 -26.01 -13.38 -20.97
C ASN A 285 -26.48 -14.71 -20.36
N THR A 286 -25.91 -15.81 -20.80
CA THR A 286 -26.35 -17.16 -20.41
C THR A 286 -25.64 -17.72 -19.17
N ASP A 287 -24.49 -17.17 -18.82
CA ASP A 287 -23.65 -17.64 -17.73
C ASP A 287 -23.48 -16.58 -16.62
N ASN A 288 -23.06 -17.04 -15.45
CA ASN A 288 -22.65 -16.17 -14.38
C ASN A 288 -21.33 -15.48 -14.72
N LEU A 289 -21.29 -14.20 -14.51
CA LEU A 289 -20.11 -13.36 -14.70
C LEU A 289 -19.39 -13.15 -13.37
N GLN A 290 -18.20 -12.62 -13.44
CA GLN A 290 -17.37 -12.33 -12.29
C GLN A 290 -16.84 -10.92 -12.35
N VAL A 291 -16.75 -10.29 -11.19
CA VAL A 291 -15.95 -9.08 -10.97
C VAL A 291 -14.77 -9.45 -10.11
N SER A 292 -13.57 -9.23 -10.60
CA SER A 292 -12.35 -9.40 -9.82
C SER A 292 -11.74 -8.05 -9.42
N CYS A 293 -11.28 -7.96 -8.15
CA CYS A 293 -10.56 -6.81 -7.61
C CYS A 293 -9.11 -7.22 -7.40
N ASP A 294 -8.16 -6.55 -8.07
CA ASP A 294 -6.72 -6.82 -8.02
C ASP A 294 -6.40 -8.31 -8.24
N SER A 295 -7.19 -9.02 -9.04
CA SER A 295 -7.08 -10.46 -9.33
C SER A 295 -7.19 -11.41 -8.11
N HIS A 296 -7.50 -10.91 -6.92
CA HIS A 296 -7.51 -11.72 -5.68
C HIS A 296 -8.92 -11.97 -5.12
N ILE A 297 -9.86 -11.08 -5.36
CA ILE A 297 -11.23 -11.17 -4.87
C ILE A 297 -12.14 -11.29 -6.07
N VAL A 298 -13.08 -12.22 -5.98
CA VAL A 298 -14.05 -12.48 -7.03
C VAL A 298 -15.46 -12.33 -6.47
N LEU A 299 -16.23 -11.40 -7.05
CA LEU A 299 -17.64 -11.18 -6.78
C LEU A 299 -18.47 -11.83 -7.89
N THR A 300 -19.51 -12.56 -7.53
CA THR A 300 -20.40 -13.20 -8.50
C THR A 300 -21.42 -12.20 -9.03
N VAL A 301 -21.58 -12.14 -10.35
CA VAL A 301 -22.51 -11.29 -11.07
C VAL A 301 -23.45 -12.17 -11.90
N LEU A 302 -24.75 -11.89 -11.85
CA LEU A 302 -25.76 -12.56 -12.65
C LEU A 302 -26.21 -11.67 -13.82
N PRO A 303 -26.75 -12.29 -14.90
CA PRO A 303 -27.42 -11.52 -15.95
C PRO A 303 -28.49 -10.56 -15.39
N GLY A 304 -28.48 -9.33 -15.84
CA GLY A 304 -29.38 -8.27 -15.36
C GLY A 304 -28.89 -7.50 -14.11
N ASP A 305 -27.75 -7.88 -13.51
CA ASP A 305 -27.15 -7.10 -12.42
C ASP A 305 -26.55 -5.78 -12.94
N GLU A 306 -26.45 -4.82 -12.04
CA GLU A 306 -25.71 -3.57 -12.25
C GLU A 306 -24.45 -3.57 -11.39
N ILE A 307 -23.33 -3.09 -11.96
CA ILE A 307 -22.06 -2.94 -11.27
C ILE A 307 -21.73 -1.46 -11.21
N ILE A 308 -21.52 -0.92 -10.02
CA ILE A 308 -21.14 0.47 -9.81
C ILE A 308 -19.70 0.49 -9.32
N ILE A 309 -18.86 1.27 -10.02
CA ILE A 309 -17.45 1.45 -9.67
C ILE A 309 -17.21 2.94 -9.49
N CYS A 310 -16.68 3.32 -8.35
CA CYS A 310 -16.34 4.69 -8.02
C CYS A 310 -15.05 4.77 -7.22
N LYS A 311 -14.57 5.98 -7.01
CA LYS A 311 -13.40 6.25 -6.18
C LYS A 311 -13.73 5.95 -4.71
N ASN A 312 -12.92 5.11 -4.07
CA ASN A 312 -13.06 4.84 -2.64
C ASN A 312 -12.62 6.07 -1.82
N PRO A 313 -13.31 6.44 -0.74
CA PRO A 313 -12.90 7.55 0.12
C PRO A 313 -11.57 7.32 0.84
N ALA A 314 -11.20 6.06 1.10
CA ALA A 314 -9.90 5.71 1.66
C ALA A 314 -8.76 5.92 0.65
N LYS A 315 -7.59 6.32 1.15
CA LYS A 315 -6.37 6.49 0.34
C LYS A 315 -5.25 5.65 0.91
N LEU A 316 -4.50 5.04 0.02
CA LEU A 316 -3.25 4.36 0.37
C LEU A 316 -2.12 5.39 0.43
N SER A 317 -1.44 5.47 1.57
CA SER A 317 -0.24 6.29 1.78
C SER A 317 0.99 5.42 1.57
N LEU A 318 1.67 5.54 0.43
CA LEU A 318 2.95 4.88 0.18
C LEU A 318 4.10 5.78 0.61
N ILE A 319 5.02 5.23 1.40
CA ILE A 319 6.26 5.89 1.77
C ILE A 319 7.39 5.34 0.91
N HIS A 320 8.13 6.25 0.30
CA HIS A 320 9.30 5.98 -0.51
C HIS A 320 10.54 6.69 0.03
N PRO A 321 11.74 6.12 -0.14
CA PRO A 321 12.97 6.86 0.11
C PRO A 321 13.01 8.16 -0.71
N LYS A 322 13.70 9.18 -0.20
CA LYS A 322 13.75 10.53 -0.83
C LYS A 322 14.20 10.52 -2.30
N ASN A 323 15.10 9.61 -2.65
CA ASN A 323 15.64 9.46 -4.00
C ASN A 323 14.74 8.67 -4.96
N TYR A 324 13.57 8.21 -4.49
CA TYR A 324 12.59 7.51 -5.33
C TYR A 324 12.18 8.36 -6.54
N ASN A 325 12.14 7.71 -7.70
CA ASN A 325 11.70 8.30 -8.95
C ASN A 325 10.89 7.28 -9.76
N TYR A 326 9.61 7.54 -9.92
CA TYR A 326 8.68 6.69 -10.66
C TYR A 326 9.15 6.35 -12.07
N PHE A 327 9.70 7.33 -12.81
CA PHE A 327 10.15 7.11 -14.19
C PHE A 327 11.40 6.23 -14.26
N ASN A 328 12.23 6.20 -13.21
CA ASN A 328 13.34 5.24 -13.13
C ASN A 328 12.80 3.81 -12.98
N VAL A 329 11.81 3.61 -12.11
CA VAL A 329 11.14 2.31 -11.94
C VAL A 329 10.50 1.88 -13.26
N LEU A 330 9.75 2.78 -13.91
CA LEU A 330 9.07 2.53 -15.17
C LEU A 330 10.06 2.09 -16.28
N ARG A 331 11.17 2.85 -16.46
CA ARG A 331 12.20 2.51 -17.43
C ARG A 331 12.82 1.14 -17.14
N THR A 332 13.14 0.87 -15.90
CA THR A 332 13.78 -0.39 -15.51
C THR A 332 12.84 -1.58 -15.76
N LYS A 333 11.57 -1.46 -15.38
CA LYS A 333 10.59 -2.53 -15.54
C LYS A 333 10.20 -2.79 -16.98
N LEU A 334 10.07 -1.75 -17.79
CA LEU A 334 9.63 -1.87 -19.19
C LEU A 334 10.82 -1.98 -20.17
N GLY A 335 12.05 -1.95 -19.67
CA GLY A 335 13.24 -1.98 -20.54
C GLY A 335 13.40 -0.70 -21.38
N TRP A 336 12.73 0.40 -21.00
CA TRP A 336 12.84 1.67 -21.71
C TRP A 336 14.22 2.30 -21.46
N GLY A 337 14.87 2.77 -22.47
CA GLY A 337 16.21 3.36 -22.39
C GLY A 337 17.34 2.34 -22.48
N SER A 338 17.06 1.08 -22.73
CA SER A 338 18.06 0.15 -23.26
C SER A 338 18.55 0.71 -24.59
N LYS A 339 19.88 0.80 -24.75
CA LYS A 339 20.42 1.23 -26.07
C LYS A 339 19.94 0.25 -27.12
N LEU A 340 19.35 0.75 -28.18
CA LEU A 340 18.85 -0.06 -29.29
C LEU A 340 20.00 -0.61 -30.16
N TYR A 341 21.25 -0.19 -29.86
CA TYR A 341 22.46 -0.56 -30.61
C TYR A 341 23.65 -0.76 -29.67
#